data_6c059fb22b7f5eecfe1a10ed4c7b170d
#
_entry.id   6c059fb22b7f5eecfe1a10ed4c7b170d
#
_cell.length_a   1.000
_cell.length_b   1.000
_cell.length_c   1.000
_cell.angle_alpha   90.00
_cell.angle_beta   90.00
_cell.angle_gamma   90.00
#
_symmetry.space_group_name_H-M   'P 1'
#
loop_
_entity.id
_entity.type
_entity.pdbx_description
1 polymer ?
#
loop_
_entity_poly.entity_id
_entity_poly.type
_entity_poly.pdbx_seq_one_letter_code
_entity_poly.pdbx_strand_id
1 'polypeptide(L)'
;MITRRTCIAAAASSLALSATHLARGQAAFPNRTIRLVIPYGPGGIASVYAQLLCEGLTESLKQPVVIDYRAGAGGNIGVDSVAKSAPDGYSLVIVTNSILTINPLIYSKMPFDVNKDLEPVAMSIVYSNILVVPRDSPFNSIADIVAAAKANPGTLTHASTAVGSSAQLAGELFARQNGISMLHIPYKSATGARTDLIGGRISLMFTDPSAIPLIKEGRLKALAVSAARRSPSLPEVPTLAEQGLKDFNVETWFAISSPANTPKDIVQKLQAEITKVQSRDDFKAKLLVLGVEVAPDMRAAVVSQRMRDEQKMWAPIVRDLKITID
;
A
#
# COMPACT_ATOMS: atom_id res chain seq x y z
N MET A 1 43.75 -23.23 -58.94
CA MET A 1 42.42 -23.88 -59.06
C MET A 1 41.80 -24.05 -57.67
N ILE A 2 40.79 -23.32 -57.41
CA ILE A 2 40.04 -23.44 -56.12
C ILE A 2 39.14 -24.68 -56.26
N THR A 3 39.37 -25.68 -55.42
CA THR A 3 38.59 -26.93 -55.50
C THR A 3 37.26 -26.80 -54.76
N ARG A 4 36.22 -27.53 -55.23
CA ARG A 4 34.88 -27.57 -54.56
C ARG A 4 34.96 -27.84 -53.04
N ARG A 5 35.97 -28.60 -52.58
CA ARG A 5 36.19 -28.88 -51.15
C ARG A 5 36.63 -27.63 -50.34
N THR A 6 37.39 -26.70 -50.94
CA THR A 6 37.78 -25.45 -50.27
C THR A 6 36.63 -24.49 -50.13
N CYS A 7 35.67 -24.46 -51.07
CA CYS A 7 34.44 -23.62 -50.95
C CYS A 7 33.49 -24.16 -49.90
N ILE A 8 33.35 -25.44 -49.75
CA ILE A 8 32.49 -26.07 -48.71
C ILE A 8 33.07 -25.87 -47.31
N ALA A 9 34.39 -25.97 -47.14
CA ALA A 9 35.05 -25.69 -45.87
C ALA A 9 34.94 -24.22 -45.44
N ALA A 10 35.04 -23.28 -46.38
CA ALA A 10 34.86 -21.86 -46.12
C ALA A 10 33.40 -21.51 -45.74
N ALA A 11 32.40 -22.14 -46.36
CA ALA A 11 30.97 -21.93 -46.04
C ALA A 11 30.60 -22.53 -44.68
N ALA A 12 31.17 -23.67 -44.30
CA ALA A 12 30.96 -24.27 -42.96
C ALA A 12 31.61 -23.45 -41.83
N SER A 13 32.75 -22.84 -42.07
CA SER A 13 33.43 -21.94 -41.11
C SER A 13 32.67 -20.62 -40.89
N SER A 14 32.04 -20.07 -41.90
CA SER A 14 31.23 -18.84 -41.78
C SER A 14 29.89 -19.08 -41.05
N LEU A 15 29.29 -20.28 -41.20
CA LEU A 15 28.09 -20.65 -40.39
C LEU A 15 28.41 -20.88 -38.91
N ALA A 16 29.58 -21.45 -38.58
CA ALA A 16 30.01 -21.67 -37.22
C ALA A 16 30.32 -20.36 -36.48
N LEU A 17 30.86 -19.33 -37.16
CA LEU A 17 31.07 -17.98 -36.57
C LEU A 17 29.77 -17.24 -36.35
N SER A 18 28.70 -17.46 -37.14
CA SER A 18 27.41 -16.80 -36.99
C SER A 18 26.61 -17.37 -35.79
N ALA A 19 26.85 -18.64 -35.41
CA ALA A 19 26.16 -19.26 -34.26
C ALA A 19 26.67 -18.75 -32.90
N THR A 20 27.88 -18.22 -32.82
CA THR A 20 28.46 -17.72 -31.55
C THR A 20 27.93 -16.32 -31.14
N HIS A 21 27.29 -15.60 -32.04
CA HIS A 21 26.69 -14.31 -31.70
C HIS A 21 25.27 -14.40 -31.08
N LEU A 22 24.60 -15.55 -31.15
CA LEU A 22 23.26 -15.75 -30.56
C LEU A 22 23.27 -16.16 -29.10
N ALA A 23 24.42 -16.53 -28.54
CA ALA A 23 24.57 -16.74 -27.10
C ALA A 23 25.05 -15.46 -26.39
N ARG A 24 24.46 -14.31 -26.69
CA ARG A 24 24.48 -13.21 -25.72
C ARG A 24 23.67 -13.70 -24.53
N GLY A 25 24.37 -14.29 -23.56
CA GLY A 25 23.77 -14.65 -22.29
C GLY A 25 22.95 -13.47 -21.81
N GLN A 26 21.67 -13.69 -21.64
CA GLN A 26 20.78 -12.70 -21.04
C GLN A 26 21.46 -12.26 -19.75
N ALA A 27 21.96 -11.02 -19.72
CA ALA A 27 22.71 -10.53 -18.57
C ALA A 27 21.83 -10.78 -17.34
N ALA A 28 22.41 -11.44 -16.33
CA ALA A 28 21.66 -11.91 -15.16
C ALA A 28 20.87 -10.75 -14.55
N PHE A 29 19.55 -10.93 -14.42
CA PHE A 29 18.70 -9.95 -13.75
C PHE A 29 19.10 -9.82 -12.26
N PRO A 30 19.12 -8.57 -11.69
CA PRO A 30 19.06 -7.27 -12.36
C PRO A 30 20.46 -6.81 -12.85
N ASN A 31 20.50 -6.09 -13.95
CA ASN A 31 21.74 -5.51 -14.50
C ASN A 31 21.63 -4.00 -14.78
N ARG A 32 20.52 -3.38 -14.34
CA ARG A 32 20.24 -1.94 -14.43
C ARG A 32 19.33 -1.50 -13.29
N THR A 33 19.12 -0.21 -13.18
CA THR A 33 18.25 0.39 -12.15
C THR A 33 16.84 -0.18 -12.16
N ILE A 34 16.33 -0.56 -10.99
CA ILE A 34 14.93 -0.93 -10.75
C ILE A 34 14.19 0.31 -10.26
N ARG A 35 13.01 0.54 -10.77
CA ARG A 35 12.11 1.63 -10.36
C ARG A 35 11.00 1.08 -9.47
N LEU A 36 10.87 1.63 -8.25
CA LEU A 36 9.74 1.37 -7.35
C LEU A 36 8.79 2.57 -7.37
N VAL A 37 7.62 2.39 -7.94
CA VAL A 37 6.58 3.43 -8.00
C VAL A 37 5.82 3.49 -6.68
N ILE A 38 5.68 4.69 -6.12
CA ILE A 38 4.79 5.00 -5.00
C ILE A 38 3.58 5.73 -5.56
N PRO A 39 2.35 5.17 -5.45
CA PRO A 39 1.15 5.75 -6.03
C PRO A 39 0.55 6.89 -5.18
N TYR A 40 1.33 7.43 -4.25
CA TYR A 40 0.96 8.52 -3.33
C TYR A 40 2.02 9.60 -3.29
N GLY A 41 1.65 10.77 -2.77
CA GLY A 41 2.62 11.85 -2.51
C GLY A 41 3.57 11.50 -1.35
N PRO A 42 4.70 12.21 -1.22
CA PRO A 42 5.67 12.01 -0.15
C PRO A 42 5.10 12.33 1.25
N GLY A 43 5.75 11.82 2.30
CA GLY A 43 5.48 12.17 3.70
C GLY A 43 4.55 11.22 4.46
N GLY A 44 4.06 10.13 3.86
CA GLY A 44 3.31 9.06 4.53
C GLY A 44 4.14 7.80 4.75
N ILE A 45 3.52 6.79 5.35
CA ILE A 45 4.16 5.47 5.63
C ILE A 45 4.72 4.83 4.35
N ALA A 46 4.02 5.00 3.20
CA ALA A 46 4.51 4.47 1.93
C ALA A 46 5.90 5.01 1.55
N SER A 47 6.17 6.30 1.81
CA SER A 47 7.47 6.92 1.52
C SER A 47 8.57 6.37 2.42
N VAL A 48 8.31 6.27 3.73
CA VAL A 48 9.30 5.76 4.70
C VAL A 48 9.60 4.28 4.42
N TYR A 49 8.55 3.49 4.22
CA TYR A 49 8.71 2.07 3.88
C TYR A 49 9.51 1.89 2.58
N ALA A 50 9.15 2.64 1.51
CA ALA A 50 9.85 2.55 0.23
C ALA A 50 11.32 2.94 0.34
N GLN A 51 11.65 3.97 1.12
CA GLN A 51 13.04 4.38 1.34
C GLN A 51 13.85 3.25 1.97
N LEU A 52 13.36 2.68 3.08
CA LEU A 52 14.02 1.56 3.76
C LEU A 52 14.16 0.34 2.84
N LEU A 53 13.12 0.03 2.07
CA LEU A 53 13.14 -1.11 1.14
C LEU A 53 14.13 -0.88 0.00
N CYS A 54 14.14 0.30 -0.63
CA CYS A 54 15.04 0.63 -1.73
C CYS A 54 16.51 0.62 -1.29
N GLU A 55 16.83 1.13 -0.09
CA GLU A 55 18.16 1.05 0.50
C GLU A 55 18.60 -0.41 0.65
N GLY A 56 17.78 -1.25 1.30
CA GLY A 56 18.08 -2.66 1.51
C GLY A 56 18.17 -3.47 0.21
N LEU A 57 17.30 -3.22 -0.77
CA LEU A 57 17.33 -3.89 -2.07
C LEU A 57 18.54 -3.45 -2.90
N THR A 58 18.92 -2.17 -2.87
CA THR A 58 20.12 -1.67 -3.54
C THR A 58 21.38 -2.40 -3.03
N GLU A 59 21.46 -2.55 -1.70
CA GLU A 59 22.55 -3.31 -1.05
C GLU A 59 22.55 -4.79 -1.47
N SER A 60 21.37 -5.43 -1.46
CA SER A 60 21.23 -6.87 -1.71
C SER A 60 21.41 -7.24 -3.18
N LEU A 61 20.79 -6.47 -4.08
CA LEU A 61 20.82 -6.72 -5.53
C LEU A 61 22.06 -6.18 -6.23
N LYS A 62 22.87 -5.34 -5.58
CA LYS A 62 24.02 -4.62 -6.17
C LYS A 62 23.64 -3.79 -7.39
N GLN A 63 22.38 -3.34 -7.45
CA GLN A 63 21.83 -2.46 -8.48
C GLN A 63 20.98 -1.38 -7.82
N PRO A 64 21.00 -0.13 -8.32
CA PRO A 64 20.17 0.93 -7.75
C PRO A 64 18.68 0.57 -7.81
N VAL A 65 17.97 0.77 -6.69
CA VAL A 65 16.51 0.74 -6.63
C VAL A 65 16.04 2.14 -6.27
N VAL A 66 15.31 2.79 -7.17
CA VAL A 66 14.94 4.20 -7.05
C VAL A 66 13.43 4.39 -6.91
N ILE A 67 13.05 5.37 -6.10
CA ILE A 67 11.66 5.73 -5.87
C ILE A 67 11.18 6.66 -6.99
N ASP A 68 9.96 6.39 -7.49
CA ASP A 68 9.23 7.23 -8.43
C ASP A 68 7.84 7.55 -7.87
N TYR A 69 7.58 8.81 -7.50
CA TYR A 69 6.29 9.24 -6.95
C TYR A 69 5.30 9.56 -8.08
N ARG A 70 4.17 8.80 -8.13
CA ARG A 70 3.11 8.98 -9.12
C ARG A 70 1.74 9.01 -8.46
N ALA A 71 1.43 10.10 -7.79
CA ALA A 71 0.16 10.27 -7.10
C ALA A 71 -0.99 10.61 -8.07
N GLY A 72 -2.21 10.29 -7.66
CA GLY A 72 -3.46 10.71 -8.32
C GLY A 72 -4.47 9.59 -8.47
N ALA A 73 -5.75 9.96 -8.59
CA ALA A 73 -6.89 9.04 -8.74
C ALA A 73 -6.87 7.87 -7.74
N GLY A 74 -6.71 8.16 -6.42
CA GLY A 74 -6.64 7.11 -5.40
C GLY A 74 -5.47 6.13 -5.53
N GLY A 75 -4.40 6.51 -6.25
CA GLY A 75 -3.26 5.67 -6.56
C GLY A 75 -3.30 5.00 -7.95
N ASN A 76 -4.44 5.06 -8.63
CA ASN A 76 -4.63 4.38 -9.91
C ASN A 76 -3.63 4.86 -10.99
N ILE A 77 -3.24 6.15 -11.00
CA ILE A 77 -2.26 6.69 -11.97
C ILE A 77 -0.90 5.99 -11.81
N GLY A 78 -0.43 5.85 -10.58
CA GLY A 78 0.86 5.20 -10.31
C GLY A 78 0.84 3.73 -10.69
N VAL A 79 -0.22 3.02 -10.31
CA VAL A 79 -0.36 1.58 -10.60
C VAL A 79 -0.51 1.32 -12.11
N ASP A 80 -1.33 2.11 -12.81
CA ASP A 80 -1.51 2.02 -14.26
C ASP A 80 -0.18 2.18 -15.02
N SER A 81 0.68 3.11 -14.55
CA SER A 81 1.99 3.32 -15.15
C SER A 81 2.92 2.11 -15.07
N VAL A 82 2.73 1.24 -14.06
CA VAL A 82 3.48 -0.02 -13.92
C VAL A 82 2.76 -1.16 -14.63
N ALA A 83 1.45 -1.28 -14.49
CA ALA A 83 0.66 -2.30 -15.19
C ALA A 83 0.93 -2.32 -16.70
N LYS A 84 1.18 -1.13 -17.30
CA LYS A 84 1.51 -0.93 -18.72
C LYS A 84 3.01 -0.94 -19.05
N SER A 85 3.88 -1.16 -18.05
CA SER A 85 5.32 -1.25 -18.28
C SER A 85 5.72 -2.62 -18.85
N ALA A 86 6.95 -2.72 -19.38
CA ALA A 86 7.50 -4.01 -19.80
C ALA A 86 7.54 -5.00 -18.61
N PRO A 87 7.14 -6.26 -18.80
CA PRO A 87 7.12 -7.28 -17.74
C PRO A 87 8.51 -7.92 -17.54
N ASP A 88 9.52 -7.11 -17.27
CA ASP A 88 10.93 -7.51 -17.20
C ASP A 88 11.54 -7.37 -15.79
N GLY A 89 10.70 -7.04 -14.78
CA GLY A 89 11.09 -6.93 -13.38
C GLY A 89 11.72 -5.58 -12.98
N TYR A 90 11.91 -4.64 -13.90
CA TYR A 90 12.54 -3.35 -13.62
C TYR A 90 11.55 -2.24 -13.24
N SER A 91 10.24 -2.51 -13.31
CA SER A 91 9.19 -1.62 -12.82
C SER A 91 8.38 -2.35 -11.76
N LEU A 92 8.42 -1.84 -10.54
CA LEU A 92 7.65 -2.34 -9.41
C LEU A 92 6.74 -1.24 -8.89
N VAL A 93 5.67 -1.61 -8.23
CA VAL A 93 4.76 -0.66 -7.57
C VAL A 93 4.39 -1.13 -6.17
N ILE A 94 4.35 -0.19 -5.23
CA ILE A 94 3.65 -0.41 -3.96
C ILE A 94 2.16 -0.36 -4.24
N VAL A 95 1.46 -1.43 -3.92
CA VAL A 95 0.00 -1.48 -3.93
C VAL A 95 -0.53 -1.56 -2.51
N THR A 96 -1.69 -0.98 -2.28
CA THR A 96 -2.38 -1.06 -0.98
C THR A 96 -3.66 -1.84 -1.13
N ASN A 97 -4.19 -2.33 0.00
CA ASN A 97 -5.53 -2.93 -0.01
C ASN A 97 -6.58 -2.03 -0.66
N SER A 98 -6.55 -0.72 -0.41
CA SER A 98 -7.50 0.21 -1.04
C SER A 98 -7.46 0.14 -2.56
N ILE A 99 -6.27 0.13 -3.16
CA ILE A 99 -6.12 0.06 -4.62
C ILE A 99 -6.61 -1.29 -5.17
N LEU A 100 -6.29 -2.38 -4.46
CA LEU A 100 -6.59 -3.73 -4.94
C LEU A 100 -8.01 -4.19 -4.64
N THR A 101 -8.64 -3.66 -3.58
CA THR A 101 -9.91 -4.20 -3.09
C THR A 101 -11.07 -3.20 -3.11
N ILE A 102 -10.78 -1.90 -2.99
CA ILE A 102 -11.80 -0.86 -2.92
C ILE A 102 -11.96 -0.11 -4.24
N ASN A 103 -10.85 0.34 -4.85
CA ASN A 103 -10.93 1.10 -6.09
C ASN A 103 -11.74 0.38 -7.19
N PRO A 104 -11.61 -0.94 -7.40
CA PRO A 104 -12.45 -1.67 -8.35
C PRO A 104 -13.96 -1.61 -8.06
N LEU A 105 -14.34 -1.29 -6.82
CA LEU A 105 -15.74 -1.20 -6.40
C LEU A 105 -16.32 0.21 -6.50
N ILE A 106 -15.48 1.25 -6.46
CA ILE A 106 -15.92 2.65 -6.37
C ILE A 106 -15.65 3.45 -7.64
N TYR A 107 -14.63 3.10 -8.43
CA TYR A 107 -14.36 3.78 -9.70
C TYR A 107 -15.23 3.17 -10.80
N SER A 108 -16.01 4.01 -11.49
CA SER A 108 -16.83 3.59 -12.63
C SER A 108 -15.97 3.06 -13.79
N LYS A 109 -14.73 3.57 -13.93
CA LYS A 109 -13.77 3.16 -14.95
C LYS A 109 -12.37 3.07 -14.38
N MET A 110 -11.88 1.84 -14.22
CA MET A 110 -10.48 1.56 -13.88
C MET A 110 -9.61 1.55 -15.14
N PRO A 111 -8.42 2.18 -15.14
CA PRO A 111 -7.50 2.14 -16.29
C PRO A 111 -6.75 0.81 -16.44
N PHE A 112 -6.83 -0.09 -15.46
CA PHE A 112 -6.24 -1.43 -15.39
C PHE A 112 -7.15 -2.38 -14.60
N ASP A 113 -6.96 -3.69 -14.82
CA ASP A 113 -7.63 -4.76 -14.05
C ASP A 113 -6.65 -5.30 -12.99
N VAL A 114 -6.98 -5.12 -11.71
CA VAL A 114 -6.11 -5.54 -10.59
C VAL A 114 -5.81 -7.04 -10.58
N ASN A 115 -6.67 -7.86 -11.20
CA ASN A 115 -6.52 -9.31 -11.24
C ASN A 115 -5.77 -9.81 -12.47
N LYS A 116 -5.65 -8.99 -13.53
CA LYS A 116 -5.08 -9.40 -14.83
C LYS A 116 -3.80 -8.67 -15.18
N ASP A 117 -3.67 -7.40 -14.80
CA ASP A 117 -2.60 -6.52 -15.29
C ASP A 117 -1.43 -6.42 -14.29
N LEU A 118 -1.58 -7.03 -13.10
CA LEU A 118 -0.57 -7.03 -12.04
C LEU A 118 -0.21 -8.45 -11.63
N GLU A 119 1.08 -8.68 -11.37
CA GLU A 119 1.62 -9.88 -10.73
C GLU A 119 2.06 -9.54 -9.32
N PRO A 120 1.44 -10.09 -8.25
CA PRO A 120 1.91 -9.93 -6.89
C PRO A 120 3.30 -10.51 -6.69
N VAL A 121 4.20 -9.74 -6.09
CA VAL A 121 5.58 -10.16 -5.81
C VAL A 121 5.74 -10.55 -4.34
N ALA A 122 5.33 -9.66 -3.42
CA ALA A 122 5.46 -9.93 -1.99
C ALA A 122 4.43 -9.13 -1.19
N MET A 123 3.90 -9.75 -0.15
CA MET A 123 3.23 -9.03 0.95
C MET A 123 4.31 -8.28 1.74
N SER A 124 3.99 -7.07 2.20
CA SER A 124 5.02 -6.19 2.73
C SER A 124 4.78 -5.80 4.18
N ILE A 125 3.91 -4.87 4.43
CA ILE A 125 3.65 -4.32 5.76
C ILE A 125 2.16 -4.31 6.07
N VAL A 126 1.86 -4.27 7.37
CA VAL A 126 0.52 -4.10 7.90
C VAL A 126 0.54 -3.06 9.02
N TYR A 127 -0.54 -2.29 9.13
CA TYR A 127 -0.74 -1.39 10.26
C TYR A 127 -2.21 -1.11 10.51
N SER A 128 -2.51 -0.68 11.73
CA SER A 128 -3.82 -0.21 12.14
C SER A 128 -3.96 1.29 11.86
N ASN A 129 -5.13 1.74 11.42
CA ASN A 129 -5.44 3.15 11.51
C ASN A 129 -5.78 3.52 12.96
N ILE A 130 -5.46 4.75 13.33
CA ILE A 130 -5.67 5.30 14.67
C ILE A 130 -6.79 6.32 14.58
N LEU A 131 -7.84 6.15 15.36
CA LEU A 131 -8.87 7.17 15.54
C LEU A 131 -8.31 8.27 16.45
N VAL A 132 -8.14 9.45 15.90
CA VAL A 132 -7.60 10.60 16.61
C VAL A 132 -8.54 11.80 16.55
N VAL A 133 -8.46 12.62 17.60
CA VAL A 133 -9.12 13.91 17.69
C VAL A 133 -8.10 15.00 18.10
N PRO A 134 -8.37 16.30 17.91
CA PRO A 134 -7.52 17.37 18.42
C PRO A 134 -7.31 17.26 19.93
N ARG A 135 -6.17 17.75 20.43
CA ARG A 135 -5.90 17.84 21.88
C ARG A 135 -7.05 18.48 22.67
N ASP A 136 -7.53 19.61 22.16
CA ASP A 136 -8.54 20.44 22.82
C ASP A 136 -9.97 20.03 22.46
N SER A 137 -10.14 18.91 21.76
CA SER A 137 -11.46 18.32 21.47
C SER A 137 -12.20 17.95 22.75
N PRO A 138 -13.52 18.18 22.85
CA PRO A 138 -14.31 17.72 23.97
C PRO A 138 -14.41 16.19 24.06
N PHE A 139 -14.04 15.47 22.99
CA PHE A 139 -14.14 14.03 22.93
C PHE A 139 -12.94 13.34 23.62
N ASN A 140 -13.22 12.47 24.59
CA ASN A 140 -12.23 11.66 25.30
C ASN A 140 -12.47 10.15 25.11
N SER A 141 -13.61 9.80 24.52
CA SER A 141 -14.00 8.41 24.22
C SER A 141 -14.76 8.34 22.90
N ILE A 142 -14.94 7.13 22.36
CA ILE A 142 -15.84 6.92 21.21
C ILE A 142 -17.30 7.20 21.58
N ALA A 143 -17.67 6.99 22.85
CA ALA A 143 -19.02 7.28 23.33
C ALA A 143 -19.35 8.78 23.25
N ASP A 144 -18.38 9.66 23.51
CA ASP A 144 -18.57 11.12 23.37
C ASP A 144 -18.84 11.52 21.92
N ILE A 145 -18.08 10.94 20.98
CA ILE A 145 -18.28 11.16 19.54
C ILE A 145 -19.67 10.69 19.12
N VAL A 146 -20.07 9.50 19.55
CA VAL A 146 -21.36 8.92 19.21
C VAL A 146 -22.52 9.75 19.79
N ALA A 147 -22.40 10.21 21.04
CA ALA A 147 -23.39 11.06 21.66
C ALA A 147 -23.55 12.41 20.94
N ALA A 148 -22.43 13.06 20.62
CA ALA A 148 -22.42 14.33 19.89
C ALA A 148 -23.00 14.18 18.48
N ALA A 149 -22.65 13.12 17.75
CA ALA A 149 -23.16 12.86 16.41
C ALA A 149 -24.66 12.52 16.40
N LYS A 150 -25.17 11.86 17.44
CA LYS A 150 -26.61 11.59 17.59
C LYS A 150 -27.41 12.85 17.95
N ALA A 151 -26.82 13.71 18.77
CA ALA A 151 -27.45 14.99 19.11
C ALA A 151 -27.54 15.95 17.91
N ASN A 152 -26.54 15.93 17.02
CA ASN A 152 -26.45 16.82 15.86
C ASN A 152 -25.99 16.02 14.62
N PRO A 153 -26.89 15.27 13.95
CA PRO A 153 -26.51 14.43 12.82
C PRO A 153 -25.87 15.22 11.68
N GLY A 154 -24.76 14.70 11.12
CA GLY A 154 -24.07 15.30 9.97
C GLY A 154 -23.20 16.52 10.28
N THR A 155 -23.09 16.96 11.53
CA THR A 155 -22.25 18.12 11.90
C THR A 155 -20.81 17.76 12.15
N LEU A 156 -20.52 16.52 12.60
CA LEU A 156 -19.17 16.04 12.78
C LEU A 156 -18.52 15.71 11.43
N THR A 157 -17.28 16.13 11.28
CA THR A 157 -16.47 15.85 10.08
C THR A 157 -15.42 14.83 10.38
N HIS A 158 -15.19 13.87 9.45
CA HIS A 158 -14.04 12.98 9.51
C HIS A 158 -13.17 13.10 8.26
N ALA A 159 -11.85 13.18 8.46
CA ALA A 159 -10.91 13.30 7.37
C ALA A 159 -10.36 11.93 6.94
N SER A 160 -10.01 11.84 5.66
CA SER A 160 -9.20 10.74 5.11
C SER A 160 -8.19 11.24 4.08
N THR A 161 -7.27 10.38 3.67
CA THR A 161 -6.20 10.70 2.71
C THR A 161 -6.63 10.56 1.25
N ALA A 162 -7.78 9.96 0.98
CA ALA A 162 -8.40 9.86 -0.34
C ALA A 162 -9.80 9.26 -0.20
N VAL A 163 -10.65 9.45 -1.21
CA VAL A 163 -11.86 8.65 -1.36
C VAL A 163 -11.46 7.19 -1.63
N GLY A 164 -12.12 6.24 -0.95
CA GLY A 164 -11.80 4.82 -1.02
C GLY A 164 -10.60 4.39 -0.15
N SER A 165 -9.98 5.29 0.60
CA SER A 165 -8.91 4.91 1.53
C SER A 165 -9.43 4.08 2.70
N SER A 166 -8.56 3.23 3.29
CA SER A 166 -8.87 2.49 4.51
C SER A 166 -9.29 3.41 5.68
N ALA A 167 -8.77 4.62 5.70
CA ALA A 167 -9.15 5.65 6.68
C ALA A 167 -10.60 6.12 6.50
N GLN A 168 -11.06 6.34 5.27
CA GLN A 168 -12.47 6.61 5.00
C GLN A 168 -13.33 5.43 5.41
N LEU A 169 -12.98 4.23 4.93
CA LEU A 169 -13.78 3.03 5.22
C LEU A 169 -13.90 2.75 6.71
N ALA A 170 -12.82 2.99 7.48
CA ALA A 170 -12.89 2.91 8.94
C ALA A 170 -13.87 3.93 9.53
N GLY A 171 -13.87 5.17 9.02
CA GLY A 171 -14.82 6.21 9.43
C GLY A 171 -16.27 5.87 9.08
N GLU A 172 -16.52 5.39 7.88
CA GLU A 172 -17.86 4.98 7.42
C GLU A 172 -18.38 3.76 8.18
N LEU A 173 -17.52 2.74 8.38
CA LEU A 173 -17.90 1.57 9.16
C LEU A 173 -18.17 1.93 10.63
N PHE A 174 -17.36 2.83 11.20
CA PHE A 174 -17.58 3.38 12.55
C PHE A 174 -18.94 4.09 12.65
N ALA A 175 -19.25 4.95 11.69
CA ALA A 175 -20.53 5.65 11.63
C ALA A 175 -21.70 4.68 11.52
N ARG A 176 -21.62 3.71 10.61
CA ARG A 176 -22.64 2.67 10.39
C ARG A 176 -22.91 1.82 11.63
N GLN A 177 -21.87 1.30 12.27
CA GLN A 177 -22.03 0.43 13.43
C GLN A 177 -22.63 1.18 14.65
N ASN A 178 -22.42 2.50 14.73
CA ASN A 178 -22.98 3.32 15.80
C ASN A 178 -24.31 3.98 15.43
N GLY A 179 -24.81 3.83 14.20
CA GLY A 179 -26.02 4.47 13.71
C GLY A 179 -25.93 6.01 13.73
N ILE A 180 -24.78 6.56 13.37
CA ILE A 180 -24.52 8.02 13.32
C ILE A 180 -24.20 8.48 11.89
N SER A 181 -24.34 9.78 11.65
CA SER A 181 -23.97 10.43 10.40
C SER A 181 -22.82 11.42 10.62
N MET A 182 -21.79 11.34 9.77
CA MET A 182 -20.64 12.24 9.74
C MET A 182 -20.37 12.68 8.32
N LEU A 183 -19.81 13.90 8.15
CA LEU A 183 -19.40 14.40 6.84
C LEU A 183 -17.96 14.00 6.53
N HIS A 184 -17.74 13.23 5.47
CA HIS A 184 -16.41 12.85 5.02
C HIS A 184 -15.73 14.00 4.25
N ILE A 185 -14.48 14.32 4.63
CA ILE A 185 -13.64 15.35 3.98
C ILE A 185 -12.35 14.66 3.46
N PRO A 186 -12.25 14.43 2.14
CA PRO A 186 -11.06 13.83 1.54
C PRO A 186 -9.93 14.85 1.37
N TYR A 187 -8.71 14.46 1.74
CA TYR A 187 -7.48 15.23 1.57
C TYR A 187 -6.54 14.54 0.58
N LYS A 188 -5.64 15.32 -0.04
CA LYS A 188 -4.59 14.78 -0.92
C LYS A 188 -3.38 14.21 -0.16
N SER A 189 -3.26 14.49 1.14
CA SER A 189 -2.17 14.01 1.99
C SER A 189 -2.59 13.89 3.45
N ALA A 190 -1.99 12.94 4.17
CA ALA A 190 -2.18 12.78 5.60
C ALA A 190 -1.70 14.01 6.41
N THR A 191 -0.64 14.68 5.95
CA THR A 191 -0.11 15.89 6.61
C THR A 191 -1.11 17.02 6.57
N GLY A 192 -1.71 17.31 5.40
CA GLY A 192 -2.73 18.36 5.26
C GLY A 192 -3.96 18.08 6.13
N ALA A 193 -4.45 16.83 6.12
CA ALA A 193 -5.57 16.42 6.97
C ALA A 193 -5.27 16.62 8.47
N ARG A 194 -4.07 16.20 8.92
CA ARG A 194 -3.65 16.38 10.33
C ARG A 194 -3.47 17.85 10.71
N THR A 195 -3.00 18.70 9.81
CA THR A 195 -2.89 20.14 10.07
C THR A 195 -4.27 20.74 10.34
N ASP A 196 -5.27 20.42 9.52
CA ASP A 196 -6.64 20.93 9.68
C ASP A 196 -7.33 20.28 10.90
N LEU A 197 -7.03 19.04 11.21
CA LEU A 197 -7.49 18.38 12.43
C LEU A 197 -6.95 19.10 13.68
N ILE A 198 -5.64 19.35 13.77
CA ILE A 198 -5.02 20.07 14.90
C ILE A 198 -5.58 21.49 15.00
N GLY A 199 -5.87 22.14 13.88
CA GLY A 199 -6.49 23.46 13.81
C GLY A 199 -7.99 23.48 14.12
N GLY A 200 -8.61 22.33 14.47
CA GLY A 200 -10.03 22.25 14.83
C GLY A 200 -11.01 22.38 13.65
N ARG A 201 -10.52 22.35 12.39
CA ARG A 201 -11.38 22.40 11.20
C ARG A 201 -12.04 21.05 10.90
N ILE A 202 -11.47 19.99 11.40
CA ILE A 202 -11.96 18.61 11.30
C ILE A 202 -12.20 18.08 12.71
N SER A 203 -13.30 17.35 12.89
CA SER A 203 -13.70 16.84 14.22
C SER A 203 -12.86 15.63 14.64
N LEU A 204 -12.61 14.70 13.70
CA LEU A 204 -11.87 13.46 13.95
C LEU A 204 -11.26 12.92 12.66
N MET A 205 -10.31 12.00 12.81
CA MET A 205 -9.66 11.35 11.67
C MET A 205 -9.25 9.93 12.03
N PHE A 206 -9.47 9.00 11.12
CA PHE A 206 -8.70 7.76 11.10
C PHE A 206 -7.39 8.03 10.35
N THR A 207 -6.25 7.93 11.03
CA THR A 207 -4.94 8.28 10.46
C THR A 207 -3.98 7.10 10.50
N ASP A 208 -2.99 7.12 9.63
CA ASP A 208 -1.90 6.15 9.64
C ASP A 208 -0.95 6.38 10.84
N PRO A 209 -0.08 5.40 11.18
CA PRO A 209 0.83 5.50 12.32
C PRO A 209 1.87 6.63 12.26
N SER A 210 2.04 7.32 11.13
CA SER A 210 2.91 8.50 11.07
C SER A 210 2.42 9.66 11.95
N ALA A 211 1.21 9.53 12.53
CA ALA A 211 0.68 10.45 13.54
C ALA A 211 1.20 10.18 14.96
N ILE A 212 1.87 9.04 15.23
CA ILE A 212 2.33 8.66 16.57
C ILE A 212 3.18 9.74 17.27
N PRO A 213 4.13 10.42 16.59
CA PRO A 213 4.85 11.54 17.21
C PRO A 213 3.91 12.63 17.74
N LEU A 214 2.90 13.03 16.94
CA LEU A 214 1.93 14.06 17.34
C LEU A 214 1.06 13.62 18.53
N ILE A 215 0.78 12.32 18.64
CA ILE A 215 0.06 11.72 19.78
C ILE A 215 0.94 11.78 21.02
N LYS A 216 2.22 11.36 20.92
CA LYS A 216 3.19 11.39 22.02
C LYS A 216 3.52 12.81 22.49
N GLU A 217 3.53 13.77 21.58
CA GLU A 217 3.66 15.20 21.86
C GLU A 217 2.39 15.81 22.49
N GLY A 218 1.31 15.05 22.59
CA GLY A 218 0.02 15.52 23.12
C GLY A 218 -0.68 16.55 22.24
N ARG A 219 -0.38 16.61 20.96
CA ARG A 219 -1.08 17.47 19.98
C ARG A 219 -2.37 16.83 19.46
N LEU A 220 -2.42 15.50 19.48
CA LEU A 220 -3.58 14.68 19.17
C LEU A 220 -3.88 13.73 20.32
N LYS A 221 -5.15 13.42 20.55
CA LYS A 221 -5.61 12.33 21.43
C LYS A 221 -5.94 11.12 20.56
N ALA A 222 -5.35 9.95 20.86
CA ALA A 222 -5.73 8.69 20.25
C ALA A 222 -6.83 8.05 21.10
N LEU A 223 -7.97 7.72 20.49
CA LEU A 223 -9.13 7.14 21.19
C LEU A 223 -9.27 5.65 20.93
N ALA A 224 -8.85 5.17 19.78
CA ALA A 224 -8.92 3.76 19.42
C ALA A 224 -7.98 3.42 18.25
N VAL A 225 -7.72 2.12 18.06
CA VAL A 225 -7.13 1.58 16.84
C VAL A 225 -8.16 0.72 16.09
N SER A 226 -8.05 0.70 14.75
CA SER A 226 -9.04 0.06 13.87
C SER A 226 -8.80 -1.44 13.62
N ALA A 227 -7.65 -1.99 14.02
CA ALA A 227 -7.35 -3.42 13.90
C ALA A 227 -7.96 -4.24 15.04
N ALA A 228 -8.03 -5.56 14.84
CA ALA A 228 -8.53 -6.50 15.86
C ALA A 228 -7.64 -6.59 17.11
N ARG A 229 -6.38 -6.13 17.02
CA ARG A 229 -5.41 -6.10 18.14
C ARG A 229 -4.83 -4.71 18.32
N ARG A 230 -4.42 -4.39 19.54
CA ARG A 230 -3.75 -3.11 19.85
C ARG A 230 -2.44 -2.98 19.09
N SER A 231 -2.08 -1.73 18.80
CA SER A 231 -0.79 -1.40 18.20
C SER A 231 0.34 -1.59 19.23
N PRO A 232 1.42 -2.31 18.91
CA PRO A 232 2.59 -2.40 19.79
C PRO A 232 3.22 -1.05 20.14
N SER A 233 3.04 -0.05 19.29
CA SER A 233 3.59 1.31 19.49
C SER A 233 2.67 2.22 20.30
N LEU A 234 1.42 1.79 20.56
CA LEU A 234 0.41 2.46 21.36
C LEU A 234 -0.38 1.42 22.19
N PRO A 235 0.28 0.66 23.08
CA PRO A 235 -0.34 -0.44 23.80
C PRO A 235 -1.46 0.00 24.76
N GLU A 236 -1.44 1.27 25.17
CA GLU A 236 -2.47 1.90 25.99
C GLU A 236 -3.76 2.22 25.23
N VAL A 237 -3.70 2.36 23.89
CA VAL A 237 -4.86 2.72 23.06
C VAL A 237 -5.65 1.45 22.73
N PRO A 238 -6.92 1.37 23.18
CA PRO A 238 -7.75 0.19 22.95
C PRO A 238 -8.15 0.05 21.48
N THR A 239 -8.56 -1.15 21.09
CA THR A 239 -9.20 -1.38 19.79
C THR A 239 -10.66 -0.91 19.82
N LEU A 240 -11.23 -0.63 18.64
CA LEU A 240 -12.68 -0.37 18.54
C LEU A 240 -13.50 -1.60 18.96
N ALA A 241 -13.00 -2.81 18.72
CA ALA A 241 -13.64 -4.05 19.16
C ALA A 241 -13.69 -4.17 20.70
N GLU A 242 -12.61 -3.82 21.41
CA GLU A 242 -12.58 -3.76 22.88
C GLU A 242 -13.56 -2.73 23.44
N GLN A 243 -13.91 -1.70 22.68
CA GLN A 243 -14.87 -0.67 23.05
C GLN A 243 -16.31 -0.99 22.59
N GLY A 244 -16.59 -2.22 22.19
CA GLY A 244 -17.94 -2.71 21.91
C GLY A 244 -18.34 -2.78 20.43
N LEU A 245 -17.50 -2.32 19.49
CA LEU A 245 -17.77 -2.47 18.07
C LEU A 245 -17.29 -3.86 17.61
N LYS A 246 -18.15 -4.86 17.82
CA LYS A 246 -17.83 -6.24 17.47
C LYS A 246 -17.41 -6.38 16.01
N ASP A 247 -16.44 -7.25 15.76
CA ASP A 247 -15.91 -7.56 14.42
C ASP A 247 -15.32 -6.35 13.68
N PHE A 248 -15.05 -5.23 14.38
CA PHE A 248 -14.37 -4.11 13.77
C PHE A 248 -12.90 -4.46 13.54
N ASN A 249 -12.55 -4.65 12.29
CA ASN A 249 -11.18 -4.93 11.88
C ASN A 249 -10.90 -4.30 10.50
N VAL A 250 -10.28 -3.12 10.52
CA VAL A 250 -9.85 -2.40 9.31
C VAL A 250 -8.36 -2.15 9.40
N GLU A 251 -7.59 -3.07 8.86
CA GLU A 251 -6.14 -2.94 8.69
C GLU A 251 -5.81 -2.32 7.34
N THR A 252 -4.70 -1.59 7.29
CA THR A 252 -4.06 -1.23 6.03
C THR A 252 -2.89 -2.16 5.80
N TRP A 253 -2.76 -2.68 4.59
CA TRP A 253 -1.60 -3.46 4.19
C TRP A 253 -1.06 -3.01 2.85
N PHE A 254 0.25 -3.18 2.68
CA PHE A 254 0.95 -2.92 1.44
C PHE A 254 1.50 -4.22 0.88
N ALA A 255 1.57 -4.27 -0.44
CA ALA A 255 2.29 -5.31 -1.17
C ALA A 255 3.12 -4.67 -2.29
N ILE A 256 4.07 -5.43 -2.80
CA ILE A 256 4.80 -5.09 -4.01
C ILE A 256 4.23 -5.92 -5.16
N SER A 257 3.96 -5.25 -6.27
CA SER A 257 3.54 -5.90 -7.51
C SER A 257 4.41 -5.46 -8.68
N SER A 258 4.48 -6.31 -9.69
CA SER A 258 5.09 -6.05 -11.00
C SER A 258 4.01 -6.09 -12.09
N PRO A 259 4.31 -5.73 -13.35
CA PRO A 259 3.39 -5.98 -14.46
C PRO A 259 3.05 -7.46 -14.57
N ALA A 260 1.83 -7.76 -15.00
CA ALA A 260 1.45 -9.13 -15.36
C ALA A 260 2.41 -9.73 -16.39
N ASN A 261 2.55 -11.05 -16.40
CA ASN A 261 3.47 -11.80 -17.27
C ASN A 261 4.96 -11.53 -17.01
N THR A 262 5.35 -10.90 -15.90
CA THR A 262 6.75 -10.86 -15.46
C THR A 262 7.24 -12.31 -15.29
N PRO A 263 8.41 -12.70 -15.84
CA PRO A 263 8.93 -14.06 -15.76
C PRO A 263 8.99 -14.56 -14.32
N LYS A 264 8.56 -15.82 -14.11
CA LYS A 264 8.42 -16.39 -12.76
C LYS A 264 9.72 -16.43 -11.96
N ASP A 265 10.83 -16.67 -12.61
CA ASP A 265 12.17 -16.65 -12.01
C ASP A 265 12.57 -15.25 -11.52
N ILE A 266 12.18 -14.21 -12.26
CA ILE A 266 12.36 -12.81 -11.85
C ILE A 266 11.49 -12.49 -10.65
N VAL A 267 10.19 -12.87 -10.68
CA VAL A 267 9.27 -12.67 -9.55
C VAL A 267 9.78 -13.37 -8.30
N GLN A 268 10.21 -14.63 -8.42
CA GLN A 268 10.77 -15.40 -7.30
C GLN A 268 12.03 -14.76 -6.74
N LYS A 269 12.94 -14.28 -7.59
CA LYS A 269 14.15 -13.57 -7.16
C LYS A 269 13.79 -12.28 -6.41
N LEU A 270 12.90 -11.47 -6.97
CA LEU A 270 12.44 -10.24 -6.31
C LEU A 270 11.75 -10.54 -4.97
N GLN A 271 10.89 -11.55 -4.91
CA GLN A 271 10.24 -11.98 -3.67
C GLN A 271 11.26 -12.40 -2.62
N ALA A 272 12.26 -13.21 -3.00
CA ALA A 272 13.31 -13.66 -2.08
C ALA A 272 14.12 -12.48 -1.51
N GLU A 273 14.52 -11.53 -2.36
CA GLU A 273 15.31 -10.37 -1.92
C GLU A 273 14.48 -9.40 -1.07
N ILE A 274 13.21 -9.14 -1.45
CA ILE A 274 12.28 -8.33 -0.63
C ILE A 274 12.09 -8.99 0.74
N THR A 275 11.81 -10.29 0.77
CA THR A 275 11.65 -11.04 2.02
C THR A 275 12.89 -10.99 2.90
N LYS A 276 14.07 -11.16 2.30
CA LYS A 276 15.36 -11.08 2.99
C LYS A 276 15.57 -9.71 3.64
N VAL A 277 15.32 -8.62 2.91
CA VAL A 277 15.43 -7.24 3.42
C VAL A 277 14.44 -7.01 4.56
N GLN A 278 13.18 -7.37 4.38
CA GLN A 278 12.12 -7.16 5.37
C GLN A 278 12.26 -8.04 6.61
N SER A 279 12.99 -9.16 6.50
CA SER A 279 13.24 -10.05 7.64
C SER A 279 14.35 -9.57 8.57
N ARG A 280 15.14 -8.57 8.15
CA ARG A 280 16.22 -7.98 8.96
C ARG A 280 15.67 -7.33 10.23
N ASP A 281 16.34 -7.53 11.35
CA ASP A 281 15.90 -6.99 12.65
C ASP A 281 15.97 -5.45 12.67
N ASP A 282 17.00 -4.85 12.04
CA ASP A 282 17.10 -3.40 11.91
C ASP A 282 15.97 -2.79 11.07
N PHE A 283 15.55 -3.48 10.00
CA PHE A 283 14.42 -3.07 9.18
C PHE A 283 13.10 -3.10 9.96
N LYS A 284 12.83 -4.22 10.66
CA LYS A 284 11.65 -4.39 11.51
C LYS A 284 11.60 -3.36 12.64
N ALA A 285 12.75 -3.13 13.30
CA ALA A 285 12.83 -2.16 14.39
C ALA A 285 12.51 -0.74 13.93
N LYS A 286 13.03 -0.31 12.76
CA LYS A 286 12.73 1.00 12.19
C LYS A 286 11.24 1.18 11.88
N LEU A 287 10.57 0.13 11.37
CA LEU A 287 9.12 0.19 11.10
C LEU A 287 8.30 0.16 12.40
N LEU A 288 8.70 -0.65 13.38
CA LEU A 288 7.97 -0.80 14.64
C LEU A 288 7.92 0.51 15.43
N VAL A 289 9.01 1.29 15.42
CA VAL A 289 9.02 2.65 16.03
C VAL A 289 7.94 3.54 15.41
N LEU A 290 7.61 3.31 14.14
CA LEU A 290 6.57 4.03 13.40
C LEU A 290 5.16 3.40 13.57
N GLY A 291 5.01 2.33 14.36
CA GLY A 291 3.73 1.63 14.51
C GLY A 291 3.33 0.78 13.32
N VAL A 292 4.30 0.38 12.52
CA VAL A 292 4.13 -0.45 11.32
C VAL A 292 4.81 -1.79 11.54
N GLU A 293 4.18 -2.85 11.13
CA GLU A 293 4.74 -4.20 11.23
C GLU A 293 4.99 -4.78 9.83
N VAL A 294 6.06 -5.56 9.71
CA VAL A 294 6.24 -6.40 8.54
C VAL A 294 5.18 -7.51 8.58
N ALA A 295 4.58 -7.80 7.43
CA ALA A 295 3.57 -8.86 7.35
C ALA A 295 4.17 -10.21 7.82
N PRO A 296 3.46 -10.97 8.65
CA PRO A 296 3.96 -12.25 9.19
C PRO A 296 4.16 -13.29 8.09
N ASP A 297 3.42 -13.22 7.01
CA ASP A 297 3.59 -14.04 5.81
C ASP A 297 3.72 -13.12 4.60
N MET A 298 4.92 -13.10 4.02
CA MET A 298 5.30 -12.21 2.91
C MET A 298 5.11 -12.83 1.53
N ARG A 299 4.54 -14.04 1.44
CA ARG A 299 4.35 -14.73 0.15
C ARG A 299 3.34 -14.00 -0.74
N ALA A 300 3.60 -14.00 -2.05
CA ALA A 300 2.71 -13.42 -3.07
C ALA A 300 1.29 -14.00 -3.02
N ALA A 301 1.15 -15.30 -2.70
CA ALA A 301 -0.14 -15.96 -2.57
C ALA A 301 -1.03 -15.33 -1.49
N VAL A 302 -0.44 -14.77 -0.42
CA VAL A 302 -1.20 -14.08 0.64
C VAL A 302 -1.84 -12.80 0.12
N VAL A 303 -1.15 -12.06 -0.77
CA VAL A 303 -1.70 -10.86 -1.42
C VAL A 303 -2.96 -11.21 -2.19
N SER A 304 -2.87 -12.23 -3.05
CA SER A 304 -4.00 -12.68 -3.88
C SER A 304 -5.16 -13.21 -3.03
N GLN A 305 -4.89 -13.90 -1.92
CA GLN A 305 -5.94 -14.39 -1.03
C GLN A 305 -6.63 -13.24 -0.30
N ARG A 306 -5.86 -12.33 0.34
CA ARG A 306 -6.43 -11.16 1.03
C ARG A 306 -7.24 -10.28 0.08
N MET A 307 -6.75 -10.07 -1.13
CA MET A 307 -7.45 -9.29 -2.15
C MET A 307 -8.85 -9.87 -2.42
N ARG A 308 -8.96 -11.19 -2.66
CA ARG A 308 -10.25 -11.84 -2.90
C ARG A 308 -11.19 -11.76 -1.71
N ASP A 309 -10.67 -11.98 -0.51
CA ASP A 309 -11.48 -11.98 0.72
C ASP A 309 -11.99 -10.58 1.05
N GLU A 310 -11.12 -9.57 0.96
CA GLU A 310 -11.49 -8.19 1.20
C GLU A 310 -12.43 -7.63 0.13
N GLN A 311 -12.26 -7.97 -1.15
CA GLN A 311 -13.22 -7.57 -2.20
C GLN A 311 -14.63 -8.08 -1.89
N LYS A 312 -14.76 -9.34 -1.45
CA LYS A 312 -16.06 -9.91 -1.04
C LYS A 312 -16.63 -9.20 0.19
N MET A 313 -15.79 -8.89 1.16
CA MET A 313 -16.18 -8.22 2.40
C MET A 313 -16.65 -6.77 2.13
N TRP A 314 -15.89 -6.02 1.32
CA TRP A 314 -16.17 -4.61 1.08
C TRP A 314 -17.30 -4.37 0.08
N ALA A 315 -17.55 -5.25 -0.88
CA ALA A 315 -18.55 -5.04 -1.92
C ALA A 315 -19.94 -4.67 -1.39
N PRO A 316 -20.55 -5.37 -0.41
CA PRO A 316 -21.83 -4.95 0.15
C PRO A 316 -21.75 -3.61 0.91
N ILE A 317 -20.64 -3.36 1.63
CA ILE A 317 -20.47 -2.13 2.43
C ILE A 317 -20.37 -0.91 1.50
N VAL A 318 -19.50 -0.97 0.48
CA VAL A 318 -19.33 0.12 -0.51
C VAL A 318 -20.63 0.43 -1.24
N ARG A 319 -21.37 -0.62 -1.65
CA ARG A 319 -22.67 -0.46 -2.30
C ARG A 319 -23.69 0.25 -1.39
N ASP A 320 -23.78 -0.16 -0.13
CA ASP A 320 -24.72 0.43 0.84
C ASP A 320 -24.35 1.88 1.15
N LEU A 321 -23.06 2.21 1.20
CA LEU A 321 -22.56 3.59 1.39
C LEU A 321 -22.66 4.44 0.13
N LYS A 322 -23.03 3.87 -1.03
CA LYS A 322 -23.14 4.56 -2.33
C LYS A 322 -21.89 5.38 -2.69
N ILE A 323 -20.72 4.87 -2.31
CA ILE A 323 -19.45 5.50 -2.65
C ILE A 323 -19.15 5.19 -4.12
N THR A 324 -19.15 6.22 -4.97
CA THR A 324 -18.78 6.12 -6.40
C THR A 324 -17.89 7.28 -6.79
N ILE A 325 -16.98 7.03 -7.73
CA ILE A 325 -16.09 8.05 -8.34
C ILE A 325 -16.16 7.85 -9.85
N ASP A 326 -16.48 8.94 -10.56
CA ASP A 326 -16.52 9.01 -12.02
C ASP A 326 -15.17 9.45 -12.61
#